data_671e49d518d01a0dbae13c733f0c0d83
#
_entry.id   671e49d518d01a0dbae13c733f0c0d83
#
_cell.length_a   1.000
_cell.length_b   1.000
_cell.length_c   1.000
_cell.angle_alpha   90.00
_cell.angle_beta   90.00
_cell.angle_gamma   90.00
#
_symmetry.space_group_name_H-M   'P 1'
#
loop_
_entity.id
_entity.type
_entity.pdbx_description
1 polymer ?
#
loop_
_entity_poly.entity_id
_entity_poly.type
_entity_poly.pdbx_seq_one_letter_code
_entity_poly.pdbx_strand_id
1 'polypeptide(L)'
;MEDLTVTRQKETRWLRFTADNNLKPLLPSAMVVFGEYVRSGAAHVLSGPDHMLFLLVVLSAGWSLSALLGALSCFTAGHAITLAVSVLGGVAVSDRIVEPAIVATIVGMAAFDIWTRRRARVLPSCVRLSMVFGCALVHGLGLAGALRDVTQWPSDSTPFALALAGFNGGIEGAQIAVALMEGLAVLVLSRINGLAVWQRVARHRSLVGLVAGTFWFIERIAHGV
;
A
#
# COMPACT_ATOMS: atom_id res chain seq x y z
N MET A 1 -25.89 -34.15 19.34
CA MET A 1 -24.73 -33.68 18.56
C MET A 1 -25.28 -32.81 17.47
N GLU A 2 -25.11 -31.53 17.57
CA GLU A 2 -25.49 -30.62 16.49
C GLU A 2 -24.21 -30.20 15.77
N ASP A 3 -24.15 -30.47 14.48
CA ASP A 3 -23.04 -30.02 13.62
C ASP A 3 -23.40 -28.66 13.04
N LEU A 4 -22.69 -27.62 13.47
CA LEU A 4 -22.82 -26.29 12.94
C LEU A 4 -21.73 -26.04 11.89
N THR A 5 -22.14 -25.66 10.69
CA THR A 5 -21.24 -25.30 9.61
C THR A 5 -21.03 -23.79 9.65
N VAL A 6 -19.80 -23.35 9.91
CA VAL A 6 -19.41 -21.95 9.81
C VAL A 6 -18.63 -21.78 8.52
N THR A 7 -19.22 -21.10 7.55
CA THR A 7 -18.58 -20.81 6.27
C THR A 7 -17.95 -19.42 6.34
N ARG A 8 -16.64 -19.35 6.41
CA ARG A 8 -15.88 -18.12 6.17
C ARG A 8 -15.32 -18.21 4.76
N GLN A 9 -15.41 -17.13 3.99
CA GLN A 9 -15.00 -17.07 2.57
C GLN A 9 -13.77 -17.94 2.25
N LYS A 10 -14.02 -19.09 1.60
CA LYS A 10 -13.08 -20.12 1.10
C LYS A 10 -12.60 -21.23 2.04
N GLU A 11 -12.95 -21.29 3.32
CA GLU A 11 -12.66 -22.45 4.14
C GLU A 11 -13.89 -22.91 4.93
N THR A 12 -14.40 -24.10 4.64
CA THR A 12 -15.43 -24.76 5.45
C THR A 12 -14.72 -25.57 6.52
N ARG A 13 -14.79 -25.15 7.79
CA ARG A 13 -14.30 -25.92 8.93
C ARG A 13 -15.48 -26.59 9.62
N TRP A 14 -15.42 -27.90 9.74
CA TRP A 14 -16.36 -28.68 10.53
C TRP A 14 -15.98 -28.57 12.00
N LEU A 15 -16.87 -28.02 12.81
CA LEU A 15 -16.69 -27.92 14.25
C LEU A 15 -17.64 -28.92 14.92
N ARG A 16 -17.08 -29.87 15.66
CA ARG A 16 -17.82 -30.82 16.45
C ARG A 16 -17.97 -30.30 17.88
N PHE A 17 -19.17 -30.06 18.35
CA PHE A 17 -19.46 -29.64 19.71
C PHE A 17 -19.83 -30.88 20.56
N THR A 18 -19.16 -31.06 21.68
CA THR A 18 -19.55 -31.97 22.76
C THR A 18 -20.09 -31.15 23.91
N ALA A 19 -21.12 -31.67 24.59
CA ALA A 19 -21.89 -30.97 25.64
C ALA A 19 -21.05 -30.43 26.83
N ASP A 20 -19.82 -30.89 26.99
CA ASP A 20 -18.92 -30.51 28.11
C ASP A 20 -17.91 -29.40 27.76
N ASN A 21 -17.91 -28.91 26.55
CA ASN A 21 -17.02 -27.80 26.19
C ASN A 21 -17.69 -26.46 26.50
N ASN A 22 -17.31 -25.83 27.60
CA ASN A 22 -17.48 -24.40 27.76
C ASN A 22 -17.07 -23.72 26.48
N LEU A 23 -17.95 -22.92 25.89
CA LEU A 23 -17.72 -22.12 24.68
C LEU A 23 -16.43 -21.30 24.84
N LYS A 24 -15.29 -21.89 24.50
CA LYS A 24 -14.10 -21.08 24.25
C LYS A 24 -14.40 -20.26 23.01
N PRO A 25 -14.27 -18.95 23.09
CA PRO A 25 -14.56 -18.11 21.94
C PRO A 25 -13.72 -18.60 20.76
N LEU A 26 -14.38 -18.92 19.64
CA LEU A 26 -13.76 -19.28 18.35
C LEU A 26 -13.01 -18.11 17.71
N LEU A 27 -12.65 -17.12 18.51
CA LEU A 27 -11.85 -15.99 18.06
C LEU A 27 -10.42 -16.48 17.86
N PRO A 28 -9.87 -16.32 16.65
CA PRO A 28 -8.47 -16.63 16.40
C PRO A 28 -7.61 -15.84 17.40
N SER A 29 -6.47 -16.40 17.83
CA SER A 29 -5.58 -15.69 18.72
C SER A 29 -5.14 -14.35 18.06
N ALA A 30 -4.89 -13.32 18.89
CA ALA A 30 -4.46 -12.01 18.41
C ALA A 30 -3.26 -12.10 17.43
N MET A 31 -2.35 -13.03 17.67
CA MET A 31 -1.18 -13.27 16.81
C MET A 31 -1.56 -13.84 15.44
N VAL A 32 -2.56 -14.71 15.38
CA VAL A 32 -3.06 -15.26 14.09
C VAL A 32 -3.71 -14.14 13.28
N VAL A 33 -4.55 -13.32 13.92
CA VAL A 33 -5.19 -12.17 13.27
C VAL A 33 -4.12 -11.21 12.75
N PHE A 34 -3.17 -10.82 13.59
CA PHE A 34 -2.07 -9.94 13.20
C PHE A 34 -1.30 -10.50 12.00
N GLY A 35 -0.89 -11.77 12.03
CA GLY A 35 -0.14 -12.42 10.95
C GLY A 35 -0.92 -12.49 9.63
N GLU A 36 -2.23 -12.78 9.67
CA GLU A 36 -3.10 -12.77 8.49
C GLU A 36 -3.16 -11.37 7.85
N TYR A 37 -3.26 -10.33 8.68
CA TYR A 37 -3.29 -8.95 8.17
C TYR A 37 -1.92 -8.47 7.67
N VAL A 38 -0.81 -8.86 8.28
CA VAL A 38 0.55 -8.63 7.73
C VAL A 38 0.66 -9.23 6.33
N ARG A 39 0.23 -10.48 6.16
CA ARG A 39 0.24 -11.13 4.84
C ARG A 39 -0.67 -10.41 3.84
N SER A 40 -1.84 -10.00 4.28
CA SER A 40 -2.81 -9.28 3.44
C SER A 40 -2.27 -7.92 2.99
N GLY A 41 -1.65 -7.15 3.91
CA GLY A 41 -1.02 -5.86 3.58
C GLY A 41 0.16 -6.00 2.61
N ALA A 42 1.02 -7.00 2.82
CA ALA A 42 2.09 -7.29 1.89
C ALA A 42 1.57 -7.69 0.50
N ALA A 43 0.56 -8.58 0.45
CA ALA A 43 -0.08 -8.98 -0.80
C ALA A 43 -0.73 -7.78 -1.51
N HIS A 44 -1.38 -6.88 -0.78
CA HIS A 44 -2.01 -5.68 -1.32
C HIS A 44 -1.01 -4.79 -2.08
N VAL A 45 0.16 -4.54 -1.52
CA VAL A 45 1.22 -3.76 -2.20
C VAL A 45 1.77 -4.51 -3.41
N LEU A 46 2.11 -5.79 -3.25
CA LEU A 46 2.79 -6.56 -4.29
C LEU A 46 1.87 -6.92 -5.47
N SER A 47 0.56 -7.07 -5.25
CA SER A 47 -0.41 -7.34 -6.30
C SER A 47 -1.07 -6.08 -6.86
N GLY A 48 -0.93 -4.92 -6.17
CA GLY A 48 -1.49 -3.64 -6.59
C GLY A 48 -0.58 -2.94 -7.60
N PRO A 49 -0.93 -2.90 -8.90
CA PRO A 49 -0.08 -2.27 -9.92
C PRO A 49 0.15 -0.78 -9.64
N ASP A 50 -0.83 -0.09 -9.06
CA ASP A 50 -0.73 1.32 -8.67
C ASP A 50 0.35 1.53 -7.59
N HIS A 51 0.38 0.66 -6.57
CA HIS A 51 1.38 0.72 -5.51
C HIS A 51 2.78 0.43 -6.05
N MET A 52 2.90 -0.56 -6.93
CA MET A 52 4.19 -0.89 -7.54
C MET A 52 4.69 0.23 -8.46
N LEU A 53 3.80 0.86 -9.23
CA LEU A 53 4.16 1.97 -10.10
C LEU A 53 4.53 3.23 -9.27
N PHE A 54 3.77 3.52 -8.21
CA PHE A 54 4.08 4.60 -7.28
C PHE A 54 5.45 4.39 -6.63
N LEU A 55 5.70 3.18 -6.12
CA LEU A 55 6.98 2.83 -5.49
C LEU A 55 8.14 2.95 -6.47
N LEU A 56 7.96 2.51 -7.73
CA LEU A 56 8.95 2.69 -8.79
C LEU A 56 9.32 4.18 -8.98
N VAL A 57 8.33 5.07 -8.99
CA VAL A 57 8.54 6.52 -9.11
C VAL A 57 9.24 7.07 -7.87
N VAL A 58 8.80 6.71 -6.67
CA VAL A 58 9.42 7.16 -5.42
C VAL A 58 10.89 6.74 -5.37
N LEU A 59 11.19 5.47 -5.63
CA LEU A 59 12.56 4.94 -5.60
C LEU A 59 13.47 5.58 -6.66
N SER A 60 12.92 6.16 -7.73
CA SER A 60 13.71 6.85 -8.74
C SER A 60 14.30 8.17 -8.25
N ALA A 61 13.79 8.77 -7.19
CA ALA A 61 14.08 10.15 -6.78
C ALA A 61 15.48 10.37 -6.14
N GLY A 62 16.29 9.32 -5.97
CA GLY A 62 17.67 9.45 -5.47
C GLY A 62 17.75 9.86 -4.00
N TRP A 63 17.00 9.21 -3.15
CA TRP A 63 16.97 9.43 -1.70
C TRP A 63 18.24 8.95 -1.00
N SER A 64 18.60 9.62 0.11
CA SER A 64 19.44 8.97 1.12
C SER A 64 18.65 7.83 1.78
N LEU A 65 19.34 6.86 2.36
CA LEU A 65 18.66 5.72 3.00
C LEU A 65 17.66 6.17 4.09
N SER A 66 18.05 7.10 4.93
CA SER A 66 17.17 7.63 6.00
C SER A 66 15.95 8.36 5.43
N ALA A 67 16.13 9.15 4.37
CA ALA A 67 15.03 9.85 3.71
C ALA A 67 14.09 8.89 2.96
N LEU A 68 14.63 7.81 2.39
CA LEU A 68 13.85 6.75 1.76
C LEU A 68 12.99 6.02 2.79
N LEU A 69 13.58 5.55 3.90
CA LEU A 69 12.83 4.93 4.98
C LEU A 69 11.74 5.87 5.50
N GLY A 70 12.08 7.15 5.72
CA GLY A 70 11.10 8.16 6.09
C GLY A 70 9.96 8.33 5.07
N ALA A 71 10.25 8.23 3.77
CA ALA A 71 9.23 8.29 2.73
C ALA A 71 8.28 7.07 2.75
N LEU A 72 8.82 5.86 2.94
CA LEU A 72 8.03 4.64 3.06
C LEU A 72 7.14 4.69 4.32
N SER A 73 7.69 5.08 5.47
CA SER A 73 6.90 5.24 6.70
C SER A 73 5.86 6.38 6.60
N CYS A 74 6.17 7.48 5.93
CA CYS A 74 5.20 8.53 5.64
C CYS A 74 4.04 8.02 4.77
N PHE A 75 4.33 7.19 3.77
CA PHE A 75 3.30 6.55 2.96
C PHE A 75 2.44 5.63 3.81
N THR A 76 3.03 4.74 4.58
CA THR A 76 2.31 3.80 5.47
C THR A 76 1.44 4.57 6.47
N ALA A 77 1.96 5.65 7.07
CA ALA A 77 1.21 6.46 8.02
C ALA A 77 0.00 7.17 7.38
N GLY A 78 0.19 7.81 6.22
CA GLY A 78 -0.90 8.47 5.49
C GLY A 78 -1.99 7.48 5.08
N HIS A 79 -1.59 6.33 4.55
CA HIS A 79 -2.49 5.23 4.19
C HIS A 79 -3.28 4.72 5.42
N ALA A 80 -2.60 4.48 6.55
CA ALA A 80 -3.21 4.01 7.79
C ALA A 80 -4.24 5.01 8.33
N ILE A 81 -3.92 6.31 8.32
CA ILE A 81 -4.82 7.36 8.79
C ILE A 81 -6.10 7.37 7.96
N THR A 82 -5.98 7.39 6.64
CA THR A 82 -7.16 7.44 5.77
C THR A 82 -7.98 6.17 5.88
N LEU A 83 -7.33 4.99 5.93
CA LEU A 83 -8.01 3.72 6.14
C LEU A 83 -8.77 3.69 7.48
N ALA A 84 -8.13 4.14 8.56
CA ALA A 84 -8.77 4.20 9.88
C ALA A 84 -9.97 5.16 9.88
N VAL A 85 -9.81 6.36 9.33
CA VAL A 85 -10.88 7.36 9.23
C VAL A 85 -12.04 6.83 8.39
N SER A 86 -11.77 6.18 7.29
CA SER A 86 -12.81 5.63 6.40
C SER A 86 -13.58 4.49 7.06
N VAL A 87 -12.89 3.58 7.74
CA VAL A 87 -13.52 2.44 8.41
C VAL A 87 -14.31 2.91 9.65
N LEU A 88 -13.70 3.72 10.52
CA LEU A 88 -14.33 4.18 11.77
C LEU A 88 -15.36 5.27 11.52
N GLY A 89 -15.09 6.20 10.61
CA GLY A 89 -15.95 7.34 10.29
C GLY A 89 -17.10 7.02 9.35
N GLY A 90 -17.16 5.81 8.83
CA GLY A 90 -18.21 5.45 7.89
C GLY A 90 -18.13 6.18 6.54
N VAL A 91 -16.99 6.81 6.20
CA VAL A 91 -16.82 7.56 4.94
C VAL A 91 -16.50 6.60 3.81
N ALA A 92 -17.38 6.48 2.83
CA ALA A 92 -17.14 5.76 1.59
C ALA A 92 -17.04 6.78 0.45
N VAL A 93 -15.93 6.76 -0.26
CA VAL A 93 -15.77 7.51 -1.51
C VAL A 93 -15.93 6.52 -2.66
N SER A 94 -16.63 6.92 -3.71
CA SER A 94 -16.85 6.07 -4.87
C SER A 94 -15.54 5.75 -5.58
N ASP A 95 -15.37 4.49 -5.99
CA ASP A 95 -14.20 4.00 -6.73
C ASP A 95 -13.99 4.80 -8.03
N ARG A 96 -15.08 5.27 -8.65
CA ARG A 96 -15.04 6.16 -9.83
C ARG A 96 -14.25 7.46 -9.61
N ILE A 97 -14.12 7.91 -8.35
CA ILE A 97 -13.36 9.11 -7.99
C ILE A 97 -12.00 8.70 -7.46
N VAL A 98 -11.96 7.67 -6.63
CA VAL A 98 -10.74 7.27 -5.91
C VAL A 98 -9.70 6.68 -6.87
N GLU A 99 -10.11 5.80 -7.78
CA GLU A 99 -9.17 5.16 -8.69
C GLU A 99 -8.47 6.15 -9.64
N PRO A 100 -9.18 7.07 -10.33
CA PRO A 100 -8.50 8.12 -11.09
C PRO A 100 -7.62 9.02 -10.21
N ALA A 101 -8.06 9.34 -8.97
CA ALA A 101 -7.29 10.17 -8.05
C ALA A 101 -5.97 9.49 -7.64
N ILE A 102 -5.98 8.17 -7.37
CA ILE A 102 -4.77 7.39 -7.10
C ILE A 102 -3.78 7.54 -8.26
N VAL A 103 -4.24 7.30 -9.48
CA VAL A 103 -3.37 7.39 -10.66
C VAL A 103 -2.90 8.83 -10.91
N ALA A 104 -3.74 9.84 -10.66
CA ALA A 104 -3.34 11.24 -10.74
C ALA A 104 -2.19 11.57 -9.78
N THR A 105 -2.15 10.96 -8.58
CA THR A 105 -1.03 11.14 -7.65
C THR A 105 0.27 10.55 -8.19
N ILE A 106 0.23 9.42 -8.87
CA ILE A 106 1.40 8.79 -9.51
C ILE A 106 1.94 9.68 -10.63
N VAL A 107 1.06 10.17 -11.50
CA VAL A 107 1.39 11.12 -12.59
C VAL A 107 2.00 12.39 -12.01
N GLY A 108 1.37 12.97 -10.98
CA GLY A 108 1.86 14.17 -10.30
C GLY A 108 3.25 13.99 -9.70
N MET A 109 3.49 12.86 -9.03
CA MET A 109 4.79 12.54 -8.43
C MET A 109 5.87 12.32 -9.49
N ALA A 110 5.54 11.61 -10.59
CA ALA A 110 6.45 11.40 -11.70
C ALA A 110 6.80 12.71 -12.42
N ALA A 111 5.80 13.55 -12.69
CA ALA A 111 6.00 14.87 -13.29
C ALA A 111 6.85 15.78 -12.41
N PHE A 112 6.61 15.78 -11.10
CA PHE A 112 7.39 16.53 -10.13
C PHE A 112 8.87 16.08 -10.09
N ASP A 113 9.12 14.76 -10.09
CA ASP A 113 10.50 14.24 -10.13
C ASP A 113 11.23 14.65 -11.42
N ILE A 114 10.56 14.53 -12.57
CA ILE A 114 11.12 14.99 -13.86
C ILE A 114 11.41 16.49 -13.85
N TRP A 115 10.45 17.28 -13.34
CA TRP A 115 10.62 18.75 -13.28
C TRP A 115 11.77 19.17 -12.37
N THR A 116 11.89 18.58 -11.18
CA THR A 116 12.98 18.89 -10.24
C THR A 116 14.34 18.54 -10.81
N ARG A 117 14.46 17.39 -11.48
CA ARG A 117 15.69 16.95 -12.16
C ARG A 117 16.07 17.90 -13.31
N ARG A 118 15.10 18.29 -14.15
CA ARG A 118 15.35 19.22 -15.27
C ARG A 118 15.81 20.59 -14.81
N ARG A 119 15.35 21.05 -13.66
CA ARG A 119 15.71 22.34 -13.06
C ARG A 119 16.94 22.28 -12.17
N ALA A 120 17.56 21.10 -12.03
CA ALA A 120 18.67 20.86 -11.09
C ALA A 120 18.37 21.38 -9.67
N ARG A 121 17.09 21.35 -9.26
CA ARG A 121 16.68 21.86 -7.95
C ARG A 121 16.87 20.78 -6.89
N VAL A 122 17.64 21.11 -5.87
CA VAL A 122 17.71 20.33 -4.63
C VAL A 122 16.61 20.85 -3.71
N LEU A 123 15.55 20.09 -3.58
CA LEU A 123 14.45 20.43 -2.68
C LEU A 123 14.68 19.82 -1.29
N PRO A 124 14.24 20.51 -0.22
CA PRO A 124 14.25 19.93 1.11
C PRO A 124 13.47 18.60 1.15
N SER A 125 13.98 17.64 1.90
CA SER A 125 13.34 16.33 2.04
C SER A 125 11.89 16.43 2.53
N CYS A 126 11.58 17.42 3.37
CA CYS A 126 10.22 17.64 3.88
C CYS A 126 9.19 17.87 2.76
N VAL A 127 9.55 18.58 1.67
CA VAL A 127 8.63 18.81 0.54
C VAL A 127 8.26 17.48 -0.13
N ARG A 128 9.26 16.65 -0.39
CA ARG A 128 9.03 15.33 -0.99
C ARG A 128 8.25 14.41 -0.05
N LEU A 129 8.57 14.42 1.25
CA LEU A 129 7.85 13.63 2.25
C LEU A 129 6.39 14.06 2.36
N SER A 130 6.10 15.36 2.33
CA SER A 130 4.73 15.88 2.33
C SER A 130 3.95 15.45 1.09
N MET A 131 4.59 15.40 -0.08
CA MET A 131 3.96 14.90 -1.30
C MET A 131 3.66 13.40 -1.19
N VAL A 132 4.61 12.58 -0.73
CA VAL A 132 4.40 11.15 -0.51
C VAL A 132 3.27 10.92 0.47
N PHE A 133 3.23 11.67 1.59
CA PHE A 133 2.15 11.60 2.56
C PHE A 133 0.79 11.97 1.96
N GLY A 134 0.71 13.05 1.19
CA GLY A 134 -0.51 13.46 0.50
C GLY A 134 -1.01 12.40 -0.50
N CYS A 135 -0.10 11.81 -1.27
CA CYS A 135 -0.44 10.67 -2.15
C CYS A 135 -0.97 9.49 -1.35
N ALA A 136 -0.34 9.17 -0.22
CA ALA A 136 -0.75 8.06 0.64
C ALA A 136 -2.16 8.23 1.21
N LEU A 137 -2.57 9.45 1.57
CA LEU A 137 -3.94 9.74 2.01
C LEU A 137 -4.97 9.36 0.93
N VAL A 138 -4.65 9.63 -0.34
CA VAL A 138 -5.52 9.25 -1.47
C VAL A 138 -5.54 7.74 -1.69
N HIS A 139 -4.37 7.08 -1.64
CA HIS A 139 -4.26 5.63 -1.80
C HIS A 139 -5.03 4.87 -0.71
N GLY A 140 -5.04 5.34 0.52
CA GLY A 140 -5.79 4.73 1.62
C GLY A 140 -7.32 4.72 1.43
N LEU A 141 -7.86 5.66 0.62
CA LEU A 141 -9.29 5.67 0.30
C LEU A 141 -9.71 4.47 -0.57
N GLY A 142 -8.84 4.00 -1.46
CA GLY A 142 -9.15 2.90 -2.39
C GLY A 142 -9.38 1.55 -1.71
N LEU A 143 -8.81 1.33 -0.52
CA LEU A 143 -9.00 0.08 0.21
C LEU A 143 -10.19 0.13 1.18
N ALA A 144 -10.65 1.32 1.54
CA ALA A 144 -11.67 1.51 2.55
C ALA A 144 -13.02 0.85 2.17
N GLY A 145 -13.39 0.89 0.90
CA GLY A 145 -14.58 0.20 0.38
C GLY A 145 -14.47 -1.32 0.52
N ALA A 146 -13.39 -1.89 0.02
CA ALA A 146 -13.17 -3.35 0.06
C ALA A 146 -13.07 -3.90 1.50
N LEU A 147 -12.51 -3.14 2.43
CA LEU A 147 -12.39 -3.60 3.82
C LEU A 147 -13.73 -3.58 4.57
N ARG A 148 -14.63 -2.66 4.22
CA ARG A 148 -15.99 -2.60 4.80
C ARG A 148 -16.84 -3.81 4.48
N ASP A 149 -16.77 -4.27 3.24
CA ASP A 149 -17.57 -5.41 2.78
C ASP A 149 -17.11 -6.72 3.42
N VAL A 150 -15.86 -6.80 3.84
CA VAL A 150 -15.26 -8.01 4.45
C VAL A 150 -15.35 -8.01 5.97
N THR A 151 -15.50 -6.82 6.60
CA THR A 151 -15.42 -6.70 8.05
C THR A 151 -16.72 -6.21 8.67
N GLN A 152 -17.59 -7.15 9.06
CA GLN A 152 -18.52 -6.91 10.16
C GLN A 152 -17.68 -6.97 11.46
N TRP A 153 -17.01 -5.85 11.79
CA TRP A 153 -16.22 -5.77 13.00
C TRP A 153 -17.13 -5.84 14.23
N PRO A 154 -16.85 -6.72 15.20
CA PRO A 154 -17.43 -6.59 16.53
C PRO A 154 -16.99 -5.23 17.09
N SER A 155 -17.85 -4.62 17.89
CA SER A 155 -17.65 -3.31 18.54
C SER A 155 -16.47 -3.21 19.50
N ASP A 156 -15.66 -4.29 19.65
CA ASP A 156 -14.42 -4.29 20.41
C ASP A 156 -13.26 -3.73 19.59
N SER A 157 -12.70 -2.61 20.05
CA SER A 157 -11.65 -1.84 19.38
C SER A 157 -10.30 -2.56 19.24
N THR A 158 -10.02 -3.57 20.05
CA THR A 158 -8.73 -4.28 20.06
C THR A 158 -8.45 -5.09 18.80
N PRO A 159 -9.39 -5.88 18.24
CA PRO A 159 -9.16 -6.59 16.99
C PRO A 159 -8.91 -5.66 15.80
N PHE A 160 -9.58 -4.51 15.75
CA PHE A 160 -9.39 -3.51 14.71
C PHE A 160 -7.99 -2.92 14.73
N ALA A 161 -7.51 -2.48 15.89
CA ALA A 161 -6.18 -1.90 16.04
C ALA A 161 -5.07 -2.89 15.64
N LEU A 162 -5.21 -4.17 16.02
CA LEU A 162 -4.27 -5.23 15.64
C LEU A 162 -4.30 -5.51 14.13
N ALA A 163 -5.48 -5.54 13.54
CA ALA A 163 -5.65 -5.74 12.10
C ALA A 163 -5.05 -4.56 11.32
N LEU A 164 -5.34 -3.32 11.74
CA LEU A 164 -4.78 -2.13 11.13
C LEU A 164 -3.25 -2.09 11.25
N ALA A 165 -2.71 -2.39 12.43
CA ALA A 165 -1.27 -2.46 12.66
C ALA A 165 -0.62 -3.57 11.83
N GLY A 166 -1.21 -4.77 11.79
CA GLY A 166 -0.73 -5.88 10.98
C GLY A 166 -0.74 -5.55 9.50
N PHE A 167 -1.85 -5.01 8.99
CA PHE A 167 -1.99 -4.65 7.59
C PHE A 167 -0.96 -3.59 7.15
N ASN A 168 -0.83 -2.51 7.92
CA ASN A 168 0.14 -1.46 7.61
C ASN A 168 1.59 -1.92 7.82
N GLY A 169 1.85 -2.78 8.82
CA GLY A 169 3.15 -3.44 8.96
C GLY A 169 3.50 -4.32 7.76
N GLY A 170 2.51 -4.99 7.17
CA GLY A 170 2.66 -5.75 5.93
C GLY A 170 2.98 -4.86 4.73
N ILE A 171 2.28 -3.73 4.59
CA ILE A 171 2.57 -2.71 3.56
C ILE A 171 4.02 -2.23 3.68
N GLU A 172 4.43 -1.77 4.84
CA GLU A 172 5.77 -1.23 5.07
C GLU A 172 6.85 -2.29 4.84
N GLY A 173 6.64 -3.50 5.35
CA GLY A 173 7.55 -4.63 5.12
C GLY A 173 7.73 -4.96 3.64
N ALA A 174 6.65 -4.99 2.86
CA ALA A 174 6.71 -5.22 1.42
C ALA A 174 7.44 -4.09 0.68
N GLN A 175 7.17 -2.84 1.02
CA GLN A 175 7.84 -1.68 0.43
C GLN A 175 9.35 -1.70 0.72
N ILE A 176 9.75 -1.99 1.96
CA ILE A 176 11.16 -2.12 2.34
C ILE A 176 11.81 -3.28 1.57
N ALA A 177 11.15 -4.42 1.46
CA ALA A 177 11.68 -5.57 0.71
C ALA A 177 11.91 -5.21 -0.77
N VAL A 178 10.96 -4.55 -1.43
CA VAL A 178 11.10 -4.09 -2.82
C VAL A 178 12.23 -3.06 -2.94
N ALA A 179 12.33 -2.11 -2.01
CA ALA A 179 13.39 -1.11 -2.00
C ALA A 179 14.79 -1.74 -1.82
N LEU A 180 14.90 -2.75 -0.96
CA LEU A 180 16.15 -3.50 -0.77
C LEU A 180 16.52 -4.32 -2.01
N MET A 181 15.56 -5.01 -2.62
CA MET A 181 15.78 -5.76 -3.87
C MET A 181 16.23 -4.82 -4.98
N GLU A 182 15.61 -3.68 -5.11
CA GLU A 182 16.00 -2.67 -6.07
C GLU A 182 17.40 -2.12 -5.78
N GLY A 183 17.68 -1.75 -4.53
CA GLY A 183 19.00 -1.28 -4.11
C GLY A 183 20.11 -2.30 -4.42
N LEU A 184 19.85 -3.58 -4.18
CA LEU A 184 20.77 -4.67 -4.53
C LEU A 184 20.96 -4.77 -6.05
N ALA A 185 19.87 -4.72 -6.82
CA ALA A 185 19.95 -4.73 -8.29
C ALA A 185 20.78 -3.56 -8.82
N VAL A 186 20.58 -2.38 -8.26
CA VAL A 186 21.38 -1.18 -8.56
C VAL A 186 22.86 -1.39 -8.26
N LEU A 187 23.15 -1.92 -7.07
CA LEU A 187 24.53 -2.18 -6.65
C LEU A 187 25.22 -3.15 -7.62
N VAL A 188 24.56 -4.25 -7.97
CA VAL A 188 25.08 -5.24 -8.91
C VAL A 188 25.29 -4.64 -10.30
N LEU A 189 24.28 -3.94 -10.83
CA LEU A 189 24.35 -3.33 -12.16
C LEU A 189 25.41 -2.21 -12.23
N SER A 190 25.57 -1.43 -11.16
CA SER A 190 26.57 -0.37 -11.10
C SER A 190 28.00 -0.92 -11.09
N ARG A 191 28.21 -2.11 -10.53
CA ARG A 191 29.52 -2.81 -10.57
C ARG A 191 29.86 -3.29 -11.98
N ILE A 192 28.85 -3.67 -12.77
CA ILE A 192 29.04 -4.20 -14.13
C ILE A 192 29.12 -3.06 -15.16
N ASN A 193 28.22 -2.06 -15.07
CA ASN A 193 27.99 -1.08 -16.14
C ASN A 193 28.31 0.37 -15.77
N GLY A 194 28.74 0.64 -14.54
CA GLY A 194 29.06 1.97 -14.03
C GLY A 194 27.86 2.84 -13.64
N LEU A 195 28.12 3.89 -12.86
CA LEU A 195 27.09 4.80 -12.27
C LEU A 195 26.27 5.56 -13.33
N ALA A 196 26.84 5.81 -14.52
CA ALA A 196 26.14 6.54 -15.59
C ALA A 196 24.89 5.79 -16.11
N VAL A 197 24.91 4.47 -16.07
CA VAL A 197 23.75 3.64 -16.47
C VAL A 197 22.62 3.81 -15.45
N TRP A 198 22.93 3.86 -14.16
CA TRP A 198 21.94 4.07 -13.11
C TRP A 198 21.18 5.39 -13.26
N GLN A 199 21.87 6.49 -13.53
CA GLN A 199 21.22 7.78 -13.74
C GLN A 199 20.28 7.78 -14.94
N ARG A 200 20.59 7.03 -16.01
CA ARG A 200 19.67 6.81 -17.14
C ARG A 200 18.46 5.99 -16.72
N VAL A 201 18.67 4.88 -16.03
CA VAL A 201 17.58 4.01 -15.54
C VAL A 201 16.63 4.80 -14.64
N ALA A 202 17.14 5.56 -13.68
CA ALA A 202 16.31 6.40 -12.80
C ALA A 202 15.46 7.42 -13.58
N ARG A 203 16.03 8.02 -14.64
CA ARG A 203 15.28 8.93 -15.52
C ARG A 203 14.15 8.22 -16.28
N HIS A 204 14.40 7.02 -16.78
CA HIS A 204 13.40 6.26 -17.51
C HIS A 204 12.25 5.78 -16.60
N ARG A 205 12.51 5.51 -15.33
CA ARG A 205 11.47 5.10 -14.38
C ARG A 205 10.40 6.17 -14.16
N SER A 206 10.82 7.43 -13.95
CA SER A 206 9.86 8.52 -13.83
C SER A 206 9.08 8.76 -15.13
N LEU A 207 9.73 8.53 -16.30
CA LEU A 207 9.02 8.59 -17.59
C LEU A 207 8.04 7.43 -17.74
N VAL A 208 8.41 6.22 -17.34
CA VAL A 208 7.49 5.08 -17.31
C VAL A 208 6.31 5.37 -16.40
N GLY A 209 6.55 5.88 -15.20
CA GLY A 209 5.48 6.28 -14.26
C GLY A 209 4.55 7.35 -14.84
N LEU A 210 5.11 8.33 -15.55
CA LEU A 210 4.32 9.37 -16.21
C LEU A 210 3.48 8.80 -17.34
N VAL A 211 4.06 8.01 -18.23
CA VAL A 211 3.36 7.47 -19.42
C VAL A 211 2.32 6.43 -19.01
N ALA A 212 2.70 5.43 -18.22
CA ALA A 212 1.79 4.39 -17.76
C ALA A 212 0.67 4.96 -16.88
N GLY A 213 1.02 5.88 -15.97
CA GLY A 213 0.03 6.57 -15.15
C GLY A 213 -0.94 7.41 -15.97
N THR A 214 -0.46 8.16 -16.97
CA THR A 214 -1.34 8.94 -17.85
C THR A 214 -2.28 8.04 -18.66
N PHE A 215 -1.78 6.92 -19.18
CA PHE A 215 -2.58 5.94 -19.88
C PHE A 215 -3.69 5.37 -18.97
N TRP A 216 -3.36 4.90 -17.78
CA TRP A 216 -4.34 4.38 -16.82
C TRP A 216 -5.33 5.45 -16.33
N PHE A 217 -4.87 6.70 -16.19
CA PHE A 217 -5.75 7.80 -15.82
C PHE A 217 -6.83 8.03 -16.86
N ILE A 218 -6.45 8.05 -18.14
CA ILE A 218 -7.40 8.20 -19.26
C ILE A 218 -8.34 6.99 -19.31
N GLU A 219 -7.82 5.79 -19.16
CA GLU A 219 -8.59 4.54 -19.17
C GLU A 219 -9.67 4.54 -18.07
N ARG A 220 -9.31 4.87 -16.83
CA ARG A 220 -10.25 4.92 -15.71
C ARG A 220 -11.32 5.99 -15.85
N ILE A 221 -10.97 7.16 -16.40
CA ILE A 221 -11.98 8.19 -16.71
C ILE A 221 -12.91 7.74 -17.83
N ALA A 222 -12.37 7.15 -18.89
CA ALA A 222 -13.16 6.75 -20.07
C ALA A 222 -14.12 5.59 -19.77
N HIS A 223 -13.73 4.65 -18.92
CA HIS A 223 -14.54 3.46 -18.61
C HIS A 223 -15.38 3.61 -17.35
N GLY A 224 -15.20 4.69 -16.58
CA GLY A 224 -15.97 4.98 -15.36
C GLY A 224 -15.73 3.98 -14.24
N VAL A 225 -14.55 3.35 -14.27
CA VAL A 225 -14.06 2.43 -13.22
C VAL A 225 -13.12 3.20 -12.32
#